data_2c6fa937dd39aef5bcb39a5d9b742449
#
_entry.id   2c6fa937dd39aef5bcb39a5d9b742449
#
_cell.length_a   1.000
_cell.length_b   1.000
_cell.length_c   1.000
_cell.angle_alpha   90.00
_cell.angle_beta   90.00
_cell.angle_gamma   90.00
#
_symmetry.space_group_name_H-M   'P 1'
#
loop_
_entity.id
_entity.type
_entity.pdbx_description
1 polymer ?
#
loop_
_entity_poly.entity_id
_entity_poly.type
_entity_poly.pdbx_seq_one_letter_code
_entity_poly.pdbx_strand_id
1 'polypeptide(L)'
;MLLHLSSVPGPHGIGDLGPSAFEVANWIAASGSTLWQMLPIGPVGRGDSPYSATSSFAIEPLFLSLEILAREKLIAPSALRASPDLAHGKTNYAKARAFKWPRFHQAFANFVADGGMRRGDFQKFLRLNASWLNGWCHFAANDGNDPLLHAFLQFQLTKQWGNLRAHCQKLGVRLIGDLPIFVSLDSADVRDRPDLFRLNAKGKPDVVTGVPPDYFSKNGQLWEHPHYRWAAHKRDNFAWWISRVKIALERFDALRIDHFVGLKHVYEIPGAAKTARHGVWRPTPGRELLTAIQKKLGTLPLIAEDLGALTPAVEKLRDDFNLPGMKLLHNAFYGANSSDLPHRHPQHCVVYPGTHDNDTTRGWWQGLSAAARKRCIELSGANPKCPEKAMIRLAYASPSNTAIIAAQDVLGLARRDRMNVPGVAHGNWSWRLEPNALTAQTANQLRHLAVDCGRLNSKD
;
A
#
# COMPACT_ATOMS: atom_id res chain seq x y z
N MET A 1 8.16 9.76 1.52
CA MET A 1 7.36 9.55 2.74
C MET A 1 6.42 8.37 2.55
N LEU A 2 6.24 7.51 3.57
CA LEU A 2 5.22 6.46 3.62
C LEU A 2 4.00 6.99 4.39
N LEU A 3 2.87 7.15 3.69
CA LEU A 3 1.59 7.58 4.25
C LEU A 3 0.47 7.05 3.36
N HIS A 4 -0.39 6.20 3.91
CA HIS A 4 -1.53 5.67 3.16
C HIS A 4 -2.64 6.72 2.99
N LEU A 5 -3.40 6.62 1.90
CA LEU A 5 -4.45 7.60 1.59
C LEU A 5 -5.55 7.64 2.67
N SER A 6 -5.94 6.48 3.24
CA SER A 6 -6.89 6.45 4.37
C SER A 6 -6.42 7.20 5.60
N SER A 7 -5.11 7.42 5.73
CA SER A 7 -4.47 8.12 6.85
C SER A 7 -4.31 9.63 6.63
N VAL A 8 -4.69 10.15 5.47
CA VAL A 8 -4.72 11.59 5.22
C VAL A 8 -5.88 12.21 6.05
N PRO A 9 -5.75 13.43 6.58
CA PRO A 9 -6.87 14.09 7.24
C PRO A 9 -8.09 14.19 6.32
N GLY A 10 -9.28 14.03 6.88
CA GLY A 10 -10.50 14.14 6.08
C GLY A 10 -11.74 14.32 6.96
N PRO A 11 -12.74 15.09 6.52
CA PRO A 11 -13.90 15.43 7.33
C PRO A 11 -14.94 14.29 7.44
N HIS A 12 -14.77 13.20 6.68
CA HIS A 12 -15.79 12.16 6.50
C HIS A 12 -15.37 10.78 7.02
N GLY A 13 -14.57 10.73 8.09
CA GLY A 13 -14.20 9.50 8.79
C GLY A 13 -13.01 8.73 8.19
N ILE A 14 -12.48 9.15 7.06
CA ILE A 14 -11.36 8.55 6.33
C ILE A 14 -10.67 9.60 5.47
N GLY A 15 -9.39 9.44 5.21
CA GLY A 15 -8.69 10.21 4.19
C GLY A 15 -9.16 9.82 2.79
N ASP A 16 -9.21 10.80 1.89
CA ASP A 16 -9.67 10.62 0.53
C ASP A 16 -8.91 11.53 -0.47
N LEU A 17 -9.32 11.50 -1.74
CA LEU A 17 -8.73 12.26 -2.85
C LEU A 17 -9.11 13.75 -2.86
N GLY A 18 -9.56 14.27 -1.72
CA GLY A 18 -9.97 15.67 -1.54
C GLY A 18 -8.81 16.62 -1.24
N PRO A 19 -9.13 17.86 -0.81
CA PRO A 19 -8.15 18.94 -0.62
C PRO A 19 -6.95 18.53 0.23
N SER A 20 -7.16 17.79 1.32
CA SER A 20 -6.08 17.38 2.23
C SER A 20 -5.03 16.47 1.58
N ALA A 21 -5.40 15.67 0.57
CA ALA A 21 -4.42 14.88 -0.18
C ALA A 21 -3.47 15.78 -0.99
N PHE A 22 -3.96 16.90 -1.53
CA PHE A 22 -3.16 17.90 -2.23
C PHE A 22 -2.26 18.67 -1.24
N GLU A 23 -2.76 18.99 -0.05
CA GLU A 23 -1.96 19.61 1.01
C GLU A 23 -0.80 18.70 1.47
N VAL A 24 -1.06 17.39 1.61
CA VAL A 24 -0.02 16.39 1.90
C VAL A 24 1.02 16.36 0.77
N ALA A 25 0.61 16.38 -0.50
CA ALA A 25 1.53 16.43 -1.62
C ALA A 25 2.41 17.69 -1.60
N ASN A 26 1.81 18.85 -1.31
CA ASN A 26 2.53 20.12 -1.15
C ASN A 26 3.54 20.04 0.00
N TRP A 27 3.16 19.47 1.13
CA TRP A 27 4.03 19.30 2.28
C TRP A 27 5.21 18.35 1.98
N ILE A 28 4.96 17.24 1.27
CA ILE A 28 6.00 16.32 0.82
C ILE A 28 7.03 17.06 -0.03
N ALA A 29 6.60 17.83 -1.02
CA ALA A 29 7.49 18.63 -1.85
C ALA A 29 8.28 19.67 -1.03
N ALA A 30 7.59 20.39 -0.12
CA ALA A 30 8.22 21.39 0.76
C ALA A 30 9.27 20.75 1.68
N SER A 31 9.12 19.48 2.07
CA SER A 31 10.12 18.75 2.86
C SER A 31 11.35 18.30 2.06
N GLY A 32 11.43 18.62 0.77
CA GLY A 32 12.48 18.13 -0.14
C GLY A 32 12.32 16.66 -0.51
N SER A 33 11.19 16.03 -0.16
CA SER A 33 10.91 14.63 -0.51
C SER A 33 10.31 14.54 -1.91
N THR A 34 10.77 13.57 -2.69
CA THR A 34 10.33 13.34 -4.07
C THR A 34 9.47 12.08 -4.25
N LEU A 35 9.18 11.38 -3.16
CA LEU A 35 8.46 10.11 -3.18
C LEU A 35 7.35 10.08 -2.14
N TRP A 36 6.14 9.70 -2.57
CA TRP A 36 5.02 9.39 -1.70
C TRP A 36 4.63 7.93 -1.88
N GLN A 37 4.94 7.08 -0.91
CA GLN A 37 4.54 5.67 -0.90
C GLN A 37 3.22 5.50 -0.17
N MET A 38 2.34 4.71 -0.78
CA MET A 38 1.05 4.30 -0.22
C MET A 38 0.97 2.79 -0.10
N LEU A 39 0.10 2.29 0.77
CA LEU A 39 -0.33 0.89 0.84
C LEU A 39 -1.29 0.60 -0.32
N PRO A 40 -1.73 -0.68 -0.52
CA PRO A 40 -2.68 -0.98 -1.59
C PRO A 40 -3.95 -0.13 -1.49
N ILE A 41 -4.40 0.44 -2.60
CA ILE A 41 -5.56 1.35 -2.66
C ILE A 41 -6.85 0.64 -3.10
N GLY A 42 -6.83 -0.69 -3.14
CA GLY A 42 -8.01 -1.49 -3.51
C GLY A 42 -9.10 -1.46 -2.44
N PRO A 43 -10.33 -1.88 -2.80
CA PRO A 43 -11.45 -1.94 -1.86
C PRO A 43 -11.13 -2.92 -0.73
N VAL A 44 -11.14 -2.40 0.51
CA VAL A 44 -10.71 -3.20 1.66
C VAL A 44 -11.64 -4.38 1.91
N GLY A 45 -11.06 -5.49 2.34
CA GLY A 45 -11.77 -6.70 2.69
C GLY A 45 -11.80 -6.94 4.21
N ARG A 46 -11.57 -8.18 4.62
CA ARG A 46 -11.62 -8.61 6.00
C ARG A 46 -10.71 -7.77 6.90
N GLY A 47 -11.25 -7.23 7.98
CA GLY A 47 -10.51 -6.45 8.98
C GLY A 47 -10.04 -5.08 8.48
N ASP A 48 -10.71 -4.54 7.46
CA ASP A 48 -10.35 -3.28 6.79
C ASP A 48 -8.92 -3.29 6.22
N SER A 49 -8.36 -4.50 5.99
CA SER A 49 -7.01 -4.68 5.49
C SER A 49 -6.91 -4.34 3.99
N PRO A 50 -6.00 -3.45 3.59
CA PRO A 50 -5.74 -3.19 2.18
C PRO A 50 -5.06 -4.37 1.47
N TYR A 51 -4.43 -5.29 2.23
CA TYR A 51 -3.81 -6.51 1.69
C TYR A 51 -4.80 -7.65 1.48
N SER A 52 -6.01 -7.54 2.04
CA SER A 52 -7.13 -8.43 1.77
C SER A 52 -8.16 -7.79 0.85
N ALA A 53 -7.70 -6.98 -0.11
CA ALA A 53 -8.58 -6.26 -1.03
C ALA A 53 -9.51 -7.19 -1.79
N THR A 54 -10.74 -6.73 -2.00
CA THR A 54 -11.78 -7.47 -2.75
C THR A 54 -11.67 -7.29 -4.27
N SER A 55 -10.70 -6.50 -4.73
CA SER A 55 -10.31 -6.40 -6.15
C SER A 55 -8.85 -5.97 -6.27
N SER A 56 -8.12 -6.61 -7.18
CA SER A 56 -6.76 -6.22 -7.59
C SER A 56 -6.72 -5.01 -8.53
N PHE A 57 -7.88 -4.55 -9.01
CA PHE A 57 -8.00 -3.55 -10.05
C PHE A 57 -8.77 -2.31 -9.62
N ALA A 58 -9.83 -2.45 -8.84
CA ALA A 58 -10.66 -1.34 -8.38
C ALA A 58 -9.92 -0.49 -7.33
N ILE A 59 -10.33 0.78 -7.21
CA ILE A 59 -9.93 1.68 -6.13
C ILE A 59 -11.02 1.64 -5.05
N GLU A 60 -10.64 1.74 -3.76
CA GLU A 60 -11.57 1.81 -2.63
C GLU A 60 -12.56 2.97 -2.82
N PRO A 61 -13.88 2.71 -2.87
CA PRO A 61 -14.88 3.75 -3.06
C PRO A 61 -14.85 4.86 -2.02
N LEU A 62 -14.46 4.56 -0.78
CA LEU A 62 -14.38 5.55 0.28
C LEU A 62 -13.29 6.60 0.07
N PHE A 63 -12.35 6.38 -0.86
CA PHE A 63 -11.37 7.39 -1.27
C PHE A 63 -11.92 8.46 -2.20
N LEU A 64 -13.17 8.31 -2.67
CA LEU A 64 -13.83 9.34 -3.46
C LEU A 64 -14.17 10.55 -2.59
N SER A 65 -13.67 11.73 -2.97
CA SER A 65 -13.94 12.98 -2.25
C SER A 65 -15.34 13.50 -2.56
N LEU A 66 -16.11 13.75 -1.50
CA LEU A 66 -17.43 14.37 -1.60
C LEU A 66 -17.33 15.85 -1.95
N GLU A 67 -16.27 16.55 -1.51
CA GLU A 67 -16.07 17.96 -1.84
C GLU A 67 -15.89 18.16 -3.34
N ILE A 68 -15.20 17.22 -4.02
CA ILE A 68 -15.05 17.28 -5.47
C ILE A 68 -16.38 16.98 -6.16
N LEU A 69 -17.15 16.00 -5.68
CA LEU A 69 -18.50 15.73 -6.20
C LEU A 69 -19.43 16.93 -6.05
N ALA A 70 -19.32 17.67 -4.94
CA ALA A 70 -20.10 18.90 -4.73
C ALA A 70 -19.66 20.02 -5.69
N ARG A 71 -18.36 20.19 -5.93
CA ARG A 71 -17.84 21.15 -6.94
C ARG A 71 -18.29 20.79 -8.36
N GLU A 72 -18.40 19.51 -8.66
CA GLU A 72 -18.95 19.00 -9.93
C GLU A 72 -20.49 19.05 -9.99
N LYS A 73 -21.15 19.57 -8.94
CA LYS A 73 -22.62 19.68 -8.81
C LYS A 73 -23.34 18.34 -8.81
N LEU A 74 -22.64 17.24 -8.54
CA LEU A 74 -23.22 15.91 -8.43
C LEU A 74 -23.92 15.68 -7.09
N ILE A 75 -23.56 16.46 -6.05
CA ILE A 75 -24.28 16.52 -4.77
C ILE A 75 -24.38 17.98 -4.31
N ALA A 76 -25.37 18.29 -3.47
CA ALA A 76 -25.52 19.62 -2.89
C ALA A 76 -24.39 19.90 -1.87
N PRO A 77 -23.87 21.14 -1.75
CA PRO A 77 -22.89 21.50 -0.71
C PRO A 77 -23.36 21.20 0.72
N SER A 78 -24.66 21.27 0.99
CA SER A 78 -25.25 20.90 2.29
C SER A 78 -25.05 19.43 2.64
N ALA A 79 -24.86 18.54 1.65
CA ALA A 79 -24.61 17.13 1.86
C ALA A 79 -23.21 16.86 2.46
N LEU A 80 -22.30 17.83 2.45
CA LEU A 80 -20.96 17.72 3.04
C LEU A 80 -20.95 17.84 4.57
N ARG A 81 -22.06 18.31 5.19
CA ARG A 81 -22.11 18.47 6.63
C ARG A 81 -21.99 17.13 7.33
N ALA A 82 -20.92 16.95 8.10
CA ALA A 82 -20.66 15.77 8.90
C ALA A 82 -20.58 16.13 10.39
N SER A 83 -20.77 15.13 11.25
CA SER A 83 -20.52 15.32 12.69
C SER A 83 -19.02 15.51 12.94
N PRO A 84 -18.63 16.33 13.95
CA PRO A 84 -17.22 16.60 14.24
C PRO A 84 -16.36 15.36 14.53
N ASP A 85 -16.96 14.28 15.05
CA ASP A 85 -16.28 13.03 15.36
C ASP A 85 -15.75 12.30 14.11
N LEU A 86 -16.25 12.62 12.91
CA LEU A 86 -15.71 12.09 11.66
C LEU A 86 -14.44 12.83 11.21
N ALA A 87 -14.26 14.09 11.61
CA ALA A 87 -13.10 14.89 11.21
C ALA A 87 -11.83 14.56 11.98
N HIS A 88 -11.94 13.99 13.17
CA HIS A 88 -10.83 13.73 14.09
C HIS A 88 -10.66 12.27 14.42
N GLY A 89 -9.48 11.92 14.97
CA GLY A 89 -9.14 10.59 15.45
C GLY A 89 -8.91 9.57 14.34
N LYS A 90 -9.07 8.31 14.65
CA LYS A 90 -8.74 7.18 13.77
C LYS A 90 -9.68 7.09 12.58
N THR A 91 -9.17 6.57 11.46
CA THR A 91 -9.99 6.14 10.32
C THR A 91 -11.02 5.12 10.80
N ASN A 92 -12.27 5.33 10.41
CA ASN A 92 -13.37 4.44 10.72
C ASN A 92 -14.14 4.11 9.43
N TYR A 93 -13.81 2.98 8.83
CA TYR A 93 -14.39 2.54 7.56
C TYR A 93 -15.91 2.39 7.64
N ALA A 94 -16.44 1.86 8.74
CA ALA A 94 -17.89 1.67 8.92
C ALA A 94 -18.63 3.02 8.97
N LYS A 95 -18.16 3.97 9.79
CA LYS A 95 -18.76 5.32 9.85
C LYS A 95 -18.59 6.07 8.53
N ALA A 96 -17.42 5.99 7.90
CA ALA A 96 -17.17 6.61 6.60
C ALA A 96 -18.13 6.03 5.53
N ARG A 97 -18.33 4.72 5.51
CA ARG A 97 -19.28 4.04 4.63
C ARG A 97 -20.70 4.52 4.88
N ALA A 98 -21.17 4.50 6.09
CA ALA A 98 -22.51 4.97 6.46
C ALA A 98 -22.75 6.43 6.04
N PHE A 99 -21.73 7.29 6.12
CA PHE A 99 -21.80 8.67 5.71
C PHE A 99 -21.71 8.85 4.18
N LYS A 100 -20.77 8.21 3.51
CA LYS A 100 -20.50 8.47 2.07
C LYS A 100 -21.48 7.75 1.14
N TRP A 101 -21.94 6.54 1.45
CA TRP A 101 -22.79 5.75 0.54
C TRP A 101 -24.09 6.44 0.12
N PRO A 102 -24.91 7.04 1.01
CA PRO A 102 -26.10 7.77 0.58
C PRO A 102 -25.78 8.92 -0.40
N ARG A 103 -24.62 9.53 -0.25
CA ARG A 103 -24.15 10.62 -1.13
C ARG A 103 -23.65 10.12 -2.47
N PHE A 104 -23.08 8.92 -2.50
CA PHE A 104 -22.72 8.25 -3.75
C PHE A 104 -23.96 7.91 -4.58
N HIS A 105 -25.02 7.40 -3.95
CA HIS A 105 -26.32 7.17 -4.62
C HIS A 105 -26.90 8.45 -5.17
N GLN A 106 -26.90 9.54 -4.41
CA GLN A 106 -27.37 10.84 -4.88
C GLN A 106 -26.54 11.34 -6.07
N ALA A 107 -25.21 11.25 -5.97
CA ALA A 107 -24.31 11.67 -7.05
C ALA A 107 -24.55 10.86 -8.33
N PHE A 108 -24.74 9.56 -8.21
CA PHE A 108 -25.06 8.70 -9.35
C PHE A 108 -26.42 9.03 -9.97
N ALA A 109 -27.46 9.23 -9.16
CA ALA A 109 -28.80 9.61 -9.65
C ALA A 109 -28.74 10.94 -10.43
N ASN A 110 -28.03 11.94 -9.90
CA ASN A 110 -27.86 13.22 -10.60
C ASN A 110 -27.02 13.05 -11.88
N PHE A 111 -25.96 12.26 -11.86
CA PHE A 111 -25.18 11.96 -13.05
C PHE A 111 -26.02 11.32 -14.16
N VAL A 112 -26.91 10.39 -13.81
CA VAL A 112 -27.84 9.74 -14.76
C VAL A 112 -28.84 10.76 -15.31
N ALA A 113 -29.44 11.56 -14.43
CA ALA A 113 -30.44 12.60 -14.81
C ALA A 113 -29.86 13.63 -15.79
N ASP A 114 -28.58 14.01 -15.58
CA ASP A 114 -27.84 14.94 -16.44
C ASP A 114 -27.32 14.31 -17.74
N GLY A 115 -27.78 13.10 -18.07
CA GLY A 115 -27.34 12.38 -19.28
C GLY A 115 -25.93 11.87 -19.23
N GLY A 116 -25.34 11.78 -18.04
CA GLY A 116 -23.95 11.35 -17.80
C GLY A 116 -23.62 9.97 -18.37
N MET A 117 -24.62 9.07 -18.42
CA MET A 117 -24.47 7.74 -19.02
C MET A 117 -24.08 7.79 -20.50
N ARG A 118 -24.42 8.83 -21.23
CA ARG A 118 -24.12 9.03 -22.66
C ARG A 118 -22.87 9.87 -22.89
N ARG A 119 -22.22 10.38 -21.85
CA ARG A 119 -20.98 11.17 -21.98
C ARG A 119 -19.87 10.35 -22.61
N GLY A 120 -19.18 10.95 -23.58
CA GLY A 120 -18.12 10.29 -24.32
C GLY A 120 -16.94 9.84 -23.45
N ASP A 121 -16.59 10.60 -22.39
CA ASP A 121 -15.54 10.26 -21.43
C ASP A 121 -15.93 9.05 -20.57
N PHE A 122 -17.17 8.97 -20.09
CA PHE A 122 -17.68 7.82 -19.35
C PHE A 122 -17.72 6.56 -20.22
N GLN A 123 -18.25 6.66 -21.45
CA GLN A 123 -18.29 5.54 -22.40
C GLN A 123 -16.89 5.07 -22.78
N LYS A 124 -15.94 6.00 -22.95
CA LYS A 124 -14.52 5.65 -23.16
C LYS A 124 -13.93 4.90 -21.96
N PHE A 125 -14.22 5.38 -20.74
CA PHE A 125 -13.77 4.71 -19.51
C PHE A 125 -14.30 3.27 -19.43
N LEU A 126 -15.60 3.05 -19.69
CA LEU A 126 -16.20 1.71 -19.69
C LEU A 126 -15.48 0.76 -20.67
N ARG A 127 -15.27 1.23 -21.92
CA ARG A 127 -14.60 0.40 -22.95
C ARG A 127 -13.16 0.08 -22.58
N LEU A 128 -12.37 1.05 -22.10
CA LEU A 128 -10.96 0.86 -21.79
C LEU A 128 -10.74 -0.05 -20.58
N ASN A 129 -11.71 -0.13 -19.67
CA ASN A 129 -11.61 -0.89 -18.43
C ASN A 129 -12.47 -2.16 -18.42
N ALA A 130 -13.14 -2.51 -19.53
CA ALA A 130 -14.10 -3.61 -19.59
C ALA A 130 -13.53 -4.95 -19.10
N SER A 131 -12.23 -5.18 -19.29
CA SER A 131 -11.55 -6.43 -18.90
C SER A 131 -11.58 -6.76 -17.41
N TRP A 132 -11.76 -5.77 -16.55
CA TRP A 132 -11.83 -5.96 -15.10
C TRP A 132 -13.07 -5.29 -14.48
N LEU A 133 -13.52 -4.17 -15.07
CA LEU A 133 -14.57 -3.35 -14.50
C LEU A 133 -15.91 -4.07 -14.41
N ASN A 134 -16.27 -4.85 -15.45
CA ASN A 134 -17.52 -5.61 -15.46
C ASN A 134 -17.57 -6.61 -14.30
N GLY A 135 -16.52 -7.41 -14.11
CA GLY A 135 -16.42 -8.35 -13.00
C GLY A 135 -16.48 -7.66 -11.65
N TRP A 136 -15.75 -6.56 -11.48
CA TRP A 136 -15.84 -5.76 -10.26
C TRP A 136 -17.25 -5.25 -9.99
N CYS A 137 -17.92 -4.66 -10.98
CA CYS A 137 -19.25 -4.10 -10.81
C CYS A 137 -20.29 -5.16 -10.41
N HIS A 138 -20.25 -6.34 -11.05
CA HIS A 138 -21.12 -7.46 -10.68
C HIS A 138 -20.78 -8.05 -9.30
N PHE A 139 -19.51 -8.09 -8.91
CA PHE A 139 -19.09 -8.52 -7.60
C PHE A 139 -19.58 -7.54 -6.51
N ALA A 140 -19.35 -6.25 -6.70
CA ALA A 140 -19.71 -5.21 -5.74
C ALA A 140 -21.23 -5.01 -5.62
N ALA A 141 -21.98 -5.23 -6.70
CA ALA A 141 -23.45 -5.14 -6.70
C ALA A 141 -24.16 -6.27 -5.92
N ASN A 142 -23.42 -7.26 -5.39
CA ASN A 142 -24.03 -8.26 -4.48
C ASN A 142 -24.58 -7.66 -3.19
N ASP A 143 -24.29 -6.39 -2.90
CA ASP A 143 -24.90 -5.61 -1.83
C ASP A 143 -26.32 -5.10 -2.17
N GLY A 144 -26.84 -5.41 -3.36
CA GLY A 144 -28.15 -4.99 -3.85
C GLY A 144 -28.16 -3.68 -4.62
N ASN A 145 -26.97 -3.07 -4.86
CA ASN A 145 -26.85 -1.84 -5.65
C ASN A 145 -26.82 -2.13 -7.17
N ASP A 146 -27.06 -1.08 -7.96
CA ASP A 146 -26.91 -1.13 -9.41
C ASP A 146 -25.40 -1.30 -9.78
N PRO A 147 -25.02 -2.31 -10.60
CA PRO A 147 -23.66 -2.42 -11.12
C PRO A 147 -23.12 -1.14 -11.76
N LEU A 148 -23.96 -0.33 -12.38
CA LEU A 148 -23.56 0.94 -12.98
C LEU A 148 -23.19 2.01 -11.97
N LEU A 149 -23.73 1.96 -10.74
CA LEU A 149 -23.24 2.79 -9.64
C LEU A 149 -21.75 2.52 -9.38
N HIS A 150 -21.35 1.26 -9.30
CA HIS A 150 -19.96 0.90 -9.07
C HIS A 150 -19.03 1.30 -10.23
N ALA A 151 -19.53 1.23 -11.48
CA ALA A 151 -18.80 1.75 -12.64
C ALA A 151 -18.62 3.27 -12.55
N PHE A 152 -19.68 4.00 -12.18
CA PHE A 152 -19.63 5.45 -11.97
C PHE A 152 -18.64 5.82 -10.86
N LEU A 153 -18.63 5.10 -9.73
CA LEU A 153 -17.69 5.37 -8.64
C LEU A 153 -16.23 5.18 -9.10
N GLN A 154 -15.94 4.11 -9.85
CA GLN A 154 -14.59 3.88 -10.39
C GLN A 154 -14.21 4.94 -11.44
N PHE A 155 -15.14 5.42 -12.24
CA PHE A 155 -14.91 6.53 -13.16
C PHE A 155 -14.54 7.81 -12.42
N GLN A 156 -15.29 8.20 -11.39
CA GLN A 156 -15.00 9.38 -10.59
C GLN A 156 -13.68 9.25 -9.82
N LEU A 157 -13.40 8.07 -9.25
CA LEU A 157 -12.12 7.78 -8.59
C LEU A 157 -10.95 7.93 -9.55
N THR A 158 -11.09 7.42 -10.78
CA THR A 158 -10.04 7.55 -11.81
C THR A 158 -9.76 9.00 -12.15
N LYS A 159 -10.82 9.85 -12.26
CA LYS A 159 -10.66 11.29 -12.48
C LYS A 159 -9.94 11.97 -11.31
N GLN A 160 -10.43 11.75 -10.08
CA GLN A 160 -9.86 12.37 -8.89
C GLN A 160 -8.41 11.92 -8.64
N TRP A 161 -8.11 10.63 -8.85
CA TRP A 161 -6.75 10.08 -8.80
C TRP A 161 -5.84 10.74 -9.85
N GLY A 162 -6.33 10.86 -11.09
CA GLY A 162 -5.59 11.53 -12.17
C GLY A 162 -5.24 12.98 -11.82
N ASN A 163 -6.15 13.71 -11.18
CA ASN A 163 -5.90 15.08 -10.73
C ASN A 163 -4.83 15.14 -9.63
N LEU A 164 -4.90 14.26 -8.62
CA LEU A 164 -3.87 14.19 -7.57
C LEU A 164 -2.51 13.82 -8.16
N ARG A 165 -2.47 12.80 -9.05
CA ARG A 165 -1.23 12.38 -9.71
C ARG A 165 -0.60 13.51 -10.53
N ALA A 166 -1.40 14.23 -11.32
CA ALA A 166 -0.93 15.38 -12.10
C ALA A 166 -0.39 16.51 -11.19
N HIS A 167 -1.02 16.73 -10.04
CA HIS A 167 -0.52 17.68 -9.04
C HIS A 167 0.82 17.24 -8.46
N CYS A 168 0.94 15.98 -8.04
CA CYS A 168 2.21 15.43 -7.56
C CYS A 168 3.32 15.55 -8.60
N GLN A 169 3.04 15.26 -9.88
CA GLN A 169 4.00 15.40 -10.96
C GLN A 169 4.52 16.84 -11.13
N LYS A 170 3.62 17.84 -11.04
CA LYS A 170 4.00 19.27 -11.08
C LYS A 170 4.93 19.67 -9.92
N LEU A 171 4.80 19.00 -8.78
CA LEU A 171 5.63 19.19 -7.59
C LEU A 171 6.94 18.37 -7.62
N GLY A 172 7.17 17.56 -8.66
CA GLY A 172 8.30 16.63 -8.69
C GLY A 172 8.15 15.44 -7.74
N VAL A 173 6.94 15.17 -7.23
CA VAL A 173 6.62 14.06 -6.33
C VAL A 173 6.10 12.87 -7.14
N ARG A 174 6.79 11.73 -7.04
CA ARG A 174 6.39 10.46 -7.66
C ARG A 174 5.64 9.60 -6.65
N LEU A 175 4.60 8.91 -7.13
CA LEU A 175 3.78 8.02 -6.32
C LEU A 175 4.30 6.58 -6.40
N ILE A 176 4.51 5.95 -5.24
CA ILE A 176 4.85 4.54 -5.13
C ILE A 176 3.63 3.80 -4.58
N GLY A 177 3.14 2.83 -5.36
CA GLY A 177 2.07 1.93 -4.94
C GLY A 177 2.61 0.67 -4.29
N ASP A 178 1.68 -0.14 -3.78
CA ASP A 178 1.98 -1.43 -3.18
C ASP A 178 1.11 -2.51 -3.84
N LEU A 179 1.73 -3.60 -4.24
CA LEU A 179 1.11 -4.69 -4.97
C LEU A 179 1.22 -5.98 -4.15
N PRO A 180 0.15 -6.37 -3.40
CA PRO A 180 0.14 -7.65 -2.70
C PRO A 180 0.36 -8.80 -3.67
N ILE A 181 1.25 -9.73 -3.36
CA ILE A 181 1.47 -10.87 -4.26
C ILE A 181 0.21 -11.74 -4.37
N PHE A 182 -0.49 -11.96 -3.26
CA PHE A 182 -1.70 -12.79 -3.23
C PHE A 182 -2.98 -11.97 -3.35
N VAL A 183 -4.10 -12.69 -3.54
CA VAL A 183 -5.43 -12.12 -3.76
C VAL A 183 -6.39 -12.77 -2.78
N SER A 184 -7.30 -11.99 -2.22
CA SER A 184 -8.32 -12.51 -1.30
C SER A 184 -9.22 -13.54 -1.99
N LEU A 185 -9.58 -14.61 -1.26
CA LEU A 185 -10.56 -15.58 -1.75
C LEU A 185 -11.90 -14.91 -2.06
N ASP A 186 -12.31 -13.99 -1.21
CA ASP A 186 -13.51 -13.17 -1.42
C ASP A 186 -13.14 -11.90 -2.21
N SER A 187 -12.97 -12.07 -3.52
CA SER A 187 -12.63 -10.99 -4.45
C SER A 187 -13.27 -11.18 -5.81
N ALA A 188 -13.44 -10.09 -6.53
CA ALA A 188 -13.87 -10.10 -7.92
C ALA A 188 -12.93 -10.94 -8.79
N ASP A 189 -11.63 -10.90 -8.50
CA ASP A 189 -10.60 -11.64 -9.23
C ASP A 189 -10.82 -13.15 -9.17
N VAL A 190 -11.06 -13.70 -7.98
CA VAL A 190 -11.28 -15.13 -7.78
C VAL A 190 -12.64 -15.56 -8.33
N ARG A 191 -13.67 -14.71 -8.19
CA ARG A 191 -15.01 -14.97 -8.71
C ARG A 191 -15.04 -15.01 -10.24
N ASP A 192 -14.34 -14.07 -10.90
CA ASP A 192 -14.33 -13.96 -12.36
C ASP A 192 -13.42 -15.00 -13.02
N ARG A 193 -12.28 -15.29 -12.37
CA ARG A 193 -11.26 -16.17 -12.92
C ARG A 193 -10.86 -17.27 -11.93
N PRO A 194 -11.83 -18.10 -11.45
CA PRO A 194 -11.53 -19.19 -10.52
C PRO A 194 -10.54 -20.21 -11.10
N ASP A 195 -10.44 -20.28 -12.42
CA ASP A 195 -9.47 -21.13 -13.15
C ASP A 195 -8.01 -20.75 -12.86
N LEU A 196 -7.73 -19.52 -12.47
CA LEU A 196 -6.39 -19.03 -12.15
C LEU A 196 -5.93 -19.37 -10.71
N PHE A 197 -6.82 -19.88 -9.87
CA PHE A 197 -6.56 -20.15 -8.47
C PHE A 197 -6.72 -21.62 -8.13
N ARG A 198 -6.02 -22.10 -7.10
CA ARG A 198 -6.11 -23.48 -6.62
C ARG A 198 -7.32 -23.65 -5.71
N LEU A 199 -8.46 -23.89 -6.34
CA LEU A 199 -9.73 -24.12 -5.69
C LEU A 199 -10.22 -25.55 -6.01
N ASN A 200 -10.90 -26.18 -5.04
CA ASN A 200 -11.60 -27.42 -5.22
C ASN A 200 -12.99 -27.21 -5.88
N ALA A 201 -13.72 -28.30 -6.13
CA ALA A 201 -15.03 -28.24 -6.78
C ALA A 201 -16.09 -27.41 -5.99
N LYS A 202 -15.85 -27.15 -4.71
CA LYS A 202 -16.72 -26.31 -3.85
C LYS A 202 -16.27 -24.84 -3.82
N GLY A 203 -15.31 -24.43 -4.65
CA GLY A 203 -14.77 -23.07 -4.68
C GLY A 203 -13.92 -22.71 -3.46
N LYS A 204 -13.48 -23.69 -2.66
CA LYS A 204 -12.61 -23.46 -1.49
C LYS A 204 -11.16 -23.84 -1.81
N PRO A 205 -10.17 -23.14 -1.24
CA PRO A 205 -8.77 -23.50 -1.42
C PRO A 205 -8.43 -24.78 -0.64
N ASP A 206 -7.75 -25.74 -1.31
CA ASP A 206 -7.20 -26.93 -0.65
C ASP A 206 -5.95 -26.59 0.17
N VAL A 207 -5.22 -25.59 -0.27
CA VAL A 207 -4.06 -25.02 0.39
C VAL A 207 -4.16 -23.49 0.38
N VAL A 208 -3.70 -22.87 1.45
CA VAL A 208 -3.73 -21.42 1.65
C VAL A 208 -2.34 -20.86 1.89
N THR A 209 -2.21 -19.57 1.70
CA THR A 209 -0.97 -18.83 1.85
C THR A 209 -0.67 -18.46 3.29
N GLY A 210 0.60 -18.25 3.56
CA GLY A 210 1.11 -17.79 4.84
C GLY A 210 2.63 -17.92 4.91
N VAL A 211 3.18 -17.78 6.10
CA VAL A 211 4.60 -18.00 6.40
C VAL A 211 4.77 -18.88 7.63
N PRO A 212 5.84 -19.69 7.71
CA PRO A 212 6.09 -20.53 8.86
C PRO A 212 6.33 -19.72 10.14
N PRO A 213 6.37 -20.37 11.32
CA PRO A 213 6.80 -19.74 12.55
C PRO A 213 8.13 -19.02 12.41
N ASP A 214 8.17 -17.81 12.92
CA ASP A 214 9.32 -16.93 12.92
C ASP A 214 9.46 -16.18 14.26
N TYR A 215 10.32 -15.18 14.29
CA TYR A 215 10.51 -14.32 15.46
C TYR A 215 9.23 -13.55 15.84
N PHE A 216 8.39 -13.19 14.87
CA PHE A 216 7.17 -12.39 15.09
C PHE A 216 5.99 -13.26 15.54
N SER A 217 5.92 -14.52 15.09
CA SER A 217 4.81 -15.42 15.39
C SER A 217 5.23 -16.86 15.62
N LYS A 218 5.04 -17.35 16.84
CA LYS A 218 5.28 -18.78 17.19
C LYS A 218 4.37 -19.76 16.43
N ASN A 219 3.28 -19.28 15.85
CA ASN A 219 2.33 -20.06 15.06
C ASN A 219 2.48 -19.85 13.56
N GLY A 220 3.44 -19.00 13.13
CA GLY A 220 3.50 -18.46 11.80
C GLY A 220 2.33 -17.49 11.53
N GLN A 221 2.19 -17.05 10.28
CA GLN A 221 1.08 -16.20 9.85
C GLN A 221 0.25 -16.96 8.83
N LEU A 222 -1.04 -17.10 9.09
CA LEU A 222 -2.01 -17.70 8.19
C LEU A 222 -2.77 -16.58 7.49
N TRP A 223 -2.52 -16.38 6.18
CA TRP A 223 -3.13 -15.29 5.41
C TRP A 223 -4.45 -15.71 4.74
N GLU A 224 -4.68 -17.01 4.61
CA GLU A 224 -5.93 -17.63 4.10
C GLU A 224 -6.24 -17.30 2.62
N HIS A 225 -5.31 -16.72 1.86
CA HIS A 225 -5.50 -16.48 0.43
C HIS A 225 -5.29 -17.77 -0.37
N PRO A 226 -5.97 -17.96 -1.51
CA PRO A 226 -5.72 -19.09 -2.41
C PRO A 226 -4.37 -18.94 -3.11
N HIS A 227 -3.70 -20.06 -3.38
CA HIS A 227 -2.54 -20.08 -4.26
C HIS A 227 -2.94 -19.98 -5.72
N TYR A 228 -2.04 -19.47 -6.57
CA TYR A 228 -2.23 -19.43 -8.01
C TYR A 228 -2.10 -20.83 -8.65
N ARG A 229 -2.92 -21.09 -9.66
CA ARG A 229 -2.76 -22.24 -10.56
C ARG A 229 -1.80 -21.84 -11.67
N TRP A 230 -0.50 -21.88 -11.43
CA TRP A 230 0.53 -21.37 -12.32
C TRP A 230 0.48 -21.97 -13.73
N ALA A 231 0.04 -23.23 -13.88
CA ALA A 231 -0.15 -23.85 -15.20
C ALA A 231 -1.23 -23.12 -16.03
N ALA A 232 -2.28 -22.59 -15.40
CA ALA A 232 -3.28 -21.77 -16.08
C ALA A 232 -2.71 -20.41 -16.49
N HIS A 233 -1.99 -19.75 -15.60
CA HIS A 233 -1.32 -18.49 -15.92
C HIS A 233 -0.28 -18.62 -17.06
N LYS A 234 0.48 -19.71 -17.10
CA LYS A 234 1.43 -19.96 -18.19
C LYS A 234 0.74 -20.16 -19.54
N ARG A 235 -0.42 -20.83 -19.59
CA ARG A 235 -1.18 -21.06 -20.85
C ARG A 235 -1.65 -19.76 -21.48
N ASP A 236 -1.99 -18.74 -20.70
CA ASP A 236 -2.41 -17.43 -21.21
C ASP A 236 -1.29 -16.37 -21.18
N ASN A 237 -0.02 -16.84 -21.11
CA ASN A 237 1.16 -15.97 -21.01
C ASN A 237 1.06 -14.92 -19.90
N PHE A 238 0.51 -15.30 -18.75
CA PHE A 238 0.35 -14.43 -17.57
C PHE A 238 -0.50 -13.17 -17.82
N ALA A 239 -1.47 -13.23 -18.73
CA ALA A 239 -2.26 -12.08 -19.15
C ALA A 239 -2.91 -11.32 -17.98
N TRP A 240 -3.46 -12.04 -16.98
CA TRP A 240 -4.04 -11.43 -15.79
C TRP A 240 -2.99 -10.63 -14.97
N TRP A 241 -1.80 -11.20 -14.75
CA TRP A 241 -0.70 -10.53 -14.05
C TRP A 241 -0.19 -9.30 -14.79
N ILE A 242 -0.05 -9.40 -16.10
CA ILE A 242 0.36 -8.28 -16.96
C ILE A 242 -0.66 -7.15 -16.85
N SER A 243 -1.96 -7.45 -16.90
CA SER A 243 -3.03 -6.46 -16.74
C SER A 243 -3.00 -5.80 -15.36
N ARG A 244 -2.79 -6.59 -14.31
CA ARG A 244 -2.70 -6.11 -12.93
C ARG A 244 -1.55 -5.12 -12.74
N VAL A 245 -0.34 -5.49 -13.18
CA VAL A 245 0.83 -4.62 -13.10
C VAL A 245 0.65 -3.38 -13.97
N LYS A 246 0.13 -3.52 -15.19
CA LYS A 246 -0.14 -2.41 -16.10
C LYS A 246 -1.05 -1.36 -15.45
N ILE A 247 -2.22 -1.78 -14.96
CA ILE A 247 -3.20 -0.87 -14.34
C ILE A 247 -2.64 -0.22 -13.07
N ALA A 248 -1.85 -0.95 -12.29
CA ALA A 248 -1.17 -0.38 -11.15
C ALA A 248 -0.14 0.70 -11.57
N LEU A 249 0.64 0.47 -12.65
CA LEU A 249 1.60 1.45 -13.20
C LEU A 249 0.93 2.64 -13.92
N GLU A 250 -0.32 2.51 -14.37
CA GLU A 250 -1.11 3.65 -14.83
C GLU A 250 -1.45 4.62 -13.68
N ARG A 251 -1.49 4.12 -12.46
CA ARG A 251 -1.80 4.90 -11.25
C ARG A 251 -0.54 5.40 -10.53
N PHE A 252 0.50 4.58 -10.49
CA PHE A 252 1.73 4.83 -9.74
C PHE A 252 2.94 4.92 -10.68
N ASP A 253 3.98 5.60 -10.23
CA ASP A 253 5.24 5.75 -10.96
C ASP A 253 6.21 4.60 -10.66
N ALA A 254 6.01 3.90 -9.54
CA ALA A 254 6.68 2.67 -9.17
C ALA A 254 5.79 1.82 -8.26
N LEU A 255 6.08 0.53 -8.13
CA LEU A 255 5.34 -0.40 -7.26
C LEU A 255 6.29 -1.17 -6.34
N ARG A 256 5.96 -1.25 -5.07
CA ARG A 256 6.51 -2.26 -4.18
C ARG A 256 5.75 -3.57 -4.40
N ILE A 257 6.47 -4.65 -4.66
CA ILE A 257 5.88 -6.00 -4.66
C ILE A 257 6.00 -6.54 -3.24
N ASP A 258 4.87 -6.64 -2.59
CA ASP A 258 4.75 -7.23 -1.28
C ASP A 258 5.06 -8.73 -1.33
N HIS A 259 5.83 -9.22 -0.35
CA HIS A 259 6.27 -10.61 -0.25
C HIS A 259 6.93 -11.14 -1.53
N PHE A 260 7.93 -10.42 -2.06
CA PHE A 260 8.64 -10.78 -3.31
C PHE A 260 9.22 -12.20 -3.27
N VAL A 261 9.56 -12.73 -2.09
CA VAL A 261 9.97 -14.11 -1.87
C VAL A 261 9.00 -15.11 -2.51
N GLY A 262 7.71 -14.80 -2.50
CA GLY A 262 6.64 -15.59 -3.09
C GLY A 262 6.72 -15.73 -4.62
N LEU A 263 7.49 -14.90 -5.31
CA LEU A 263 7.80 -15.08 -6.73
C LEU A 263 8.86 -16.17 -6.96
N LYS A 264 9.56 -16.61 -5.93
CA LYS A 264 10.52 -17.71 -6.03
C LYS A 264 10.01 -19.00 -5.41
N HIS A 265 9.41 -18.89 -4.22
CA HIS A 265 8.78 -20.01 -3.53
C HIS A 265 7.70 -19.50 -2.57
N VAL A 266 6.68 -20.30 -2.39
CA VAL A 266 5.55 -20.02 -1.50
C VAL A 266 5.41 -21.10 -0.46
N TYR A 267 4.91 -20.73 0.72
CA TYR A 267 4.62 -21.66 1.79
C TYR A 267 3.15 -22.09 1.71
N GLU A 268 2.91 -23.34 1.30
CA GLU A 268 1.58 -23.93 1.18
C GLU A 268 1.17 -24.53 2.51
N ILE A 269 0.04 -24.08 3.04
CA ILE A 269 -0.55 -24.54 4.30
C ILE A 269 -1.85 -25.27 3.98
N PRO A 270 -2.16 -26.45 4.59
CA PRO A 270 -3.44 -27.11 4.37
C PRO A 270 -4.63 -26.18 4.64
N GLY A 271 -5.62 -26.14 3.74
CA GLY A 271 -6.76 -25.21 3.81
C GLY A 271 -7.61 -25.32 5.08
N ALA A 272 -7.59 -26.47 5.76
CA ALA A 272 -8.25 -26.68 7.05
C ALA A 272 -7.41 -26.33 8.29
N ALA A 273 -6.13 -25.91 8.09
CA ALA A 273 -5.22 -25.61 9.20
C ALA A 273 -5.65 -24.32 9.92
N LYS A 274 -5.50 -24.32 11.25
CA LYS A 274 -5.76 -23.14 12.10
C LYS A 274 -4.52 -22.32 12.41
N THR A 275 -3.34 -22.82 12.04
CA THR A 275 -2.04 -22.17 12.23
C THR A 275 -1.14 -22.48 11.05
N ALA A 276 -0.12 -21.67 10.85
CA ALA A 276 0.87 -21.88 9.80
C ALA A 276 2.08 -22.74 10.22
N ARG A 277 1.96 -23.51 11.31
CA ARG A 277 3.07 -24.36 11.83
C ARG A 277 3.50 -25.45 10.88
N HIS A 278 2.56 -25.98 10.11
CA HIS A 278 2.80 -27.11 9.22
C HIS A 278 2.39 -26.72 7.78
N GLY A 279 3.38 -26.60 6.94
CA GLY A 279 3.22 -26.31 5.53
C GLY A 279 4.44 -26.78 4.75
N VAL A 280 4.41 -26.59 3.44
CA VAL A 280 5.47 -27.05 2.53
C VAL A 280 5.86 -25.92 1.59
N TRP A 281 7.16 -25.65 1.47
CA TRP A 281 7.69 -24.72 0.47
C TRP A 281 7.56 -25.30 -0.94
N ARG A 282 7.00 -24.52 -1.86
CA ARG A 282 6.83 -24.88 -3.26
C ARG A 282 7.43 -23.80 -4.17
N PRO A 283 8.13 -24.20 -5.23
CA PRO A 283 8.66 -23.25 -6.21
C PRO A 283 7.54 -22.59 -7.02
N THR A 284 7.80 -21.35 -7.44
CA THR A 284 6.90 -20.57 -8.31
C THR A 284 7.63 -20.11 -9.56
N PRO A 285 6.92 -19.86 -10.68
CA PRO A 285 7.51 -19.47 -11.95
C PRO A 285 7.77 -17.95 -12.02
N GLY A 286 8.34 -17.34 -10.95
CA GLY A 286 8.50 -15.88 -10.88
C GLY A 286 9.41 -15.33 -11.96
N ARG A 287 10.42 -16.09 -12.40
CA ARG A 287 11.27 -15.67 -13.52
C ARG A 287 10.47 -15.55 -14.83
N GLU A 288 9.68 -16.58 -15.15
CA GLU A 288 8.86 -16.57 -16.37
C GLU A 288 7.80 -15.45 -16.28
N LEU A 289 7.21 -15.25 -15.11
CA LEU A 289 6.25 -14.16 -14.88
C LEU A 289 6.89 -12.78 -15.10
N LEU A 290 8.01 -12.48 -14.43
CA LEU A 290 8.69 -11.18 -14.56
C LEU A 290 9.18 -10.96 -16.01
N THR A 291 9.67 -12.01 -16.68
CA THR A 291 10.07 -11.95 -18.10
C THR A 291 8.87 -11.61 -18.99
N ALA A 292 7.71 -12.23 -18.76
CA ALA A 292 6.49 -11.96 -19.52
C ALA A 292 5.99 -10.51 -19.32
N ILE A 293 6.01 -10.03 -18.06
CA ILE A 293 5.64 -8.65 -17.73
C ILE A 293 6.61 -7.67 -18.40
N GLN A 294 7.92 -7.90 -18.29
CA GLN A 294 8.96 -7.03 -18.87
C GLN A 294 8.86 -6.99 -20.40
N LYS A 295 8.65 -8.14 -21.03
CA LYS A 295 8.45 -8.22 -22.50
C LYS A 295 7.25 -7.40 -22.97
N LYS A 296 6.19 -7.33 -22.15
CA LYS A 296 4.93 -6.64 -22.53
C LYS A 296 4.92 -5.16 -22.16
N LEU A 297 5.51 -4.81 -21.01
CA LEU A 297 5.42 -3.47 -20.44
C LEU A 297 6.74 -2.68 -20.51
N GLY A 298 7.86 -3.31 -20.88
CA GLY A 298 9.17 -2.68 -20.94
C GLY A 298 9.83 -2.64 -19.55
N THR A 299 10.36 -1.48 -19.17
CA THR A 299 11.01 -1.29 -17.87
C THR A 299 10.06 -1.56 -16.72
N LEU A 300 10.56 -2.26 -15.69
CA LEU A 300 9.80 -2.60 -14.49
C LEU A 300 10.22 -1.69 -13.33
N PRO A 301 9.51 -0.58 -13.07
CA PRO A 301 9.77 0.27 -11.90
C PRO A 301 9.22 -0.41 -10.63
N LEU A 302 9.85 -1.51 -10.24
CA LEU A 302 9.42 -2.37 -9.13
C LEU A 302 10.45 -2.33 -8.00
N ILE A 303 9.97 -2.37 -6.77
CA ILE A 303 10.76 -2.53 -5.54
C ILE A 303 10.41 -3.92 -5.00
N ALA A 304 11.42 -4.75 -4.75
CA ALA A 304 11.21 -6.08 -4.18
C ALA A 304 11.18 -5.98 -2.64
N GLU A 305 10.04 -6.35 -2.03
CA GLU A 305 10.03 -6.60 -0.60
C GLU A 305 10.64 -7.99 -0.35
N ASP A 306 11.95 -8.00 -0.13
CA ASP A 306 12.79 -9.17 0.03
C ASP A 306 13.18 -9.40 1.50
N LEU A 307 12.21 -9.23 2.39
CA LEU A 307 12.36 -9.45 3.83
C LEU A 307 11.98 -10.88 4.23
N GLY A 308 12.43 -11.31 5.42
CA GLY A 308 12.07 -12.61 5.97
C GLY A 308 12.94 -13.75 5.45
N ALA A 309 12.36 -14.80 4.85
CA ALA A 309 13.04 -16.02 4.40
C ALA A 309 13.87 -15.79 3.11
N LEU A 310 14.80 -14.84 3.17
CA LEU A 310 15.67 -14.49 2.06
C LEU A 310 16.68 -15.62 1.79
N THR A 311 16.70 -16.09 0.55
CA THR A 311 17.67 -17.12 0.08
C THR A 311 18.48 -16.58 -1.09
N PRO A 312 19.69 -17.11 -1.38
CA PRO A 312 20.46 -16.69 -2.56
C PRO A 312 19.69 -16.79 -3.88
N ALA A 313 18.72 -17.70 -3.96
CA ALA A 313 17.89 -17.87 -5.14
C ALA A 313 16.85 -16.74 -5.29
N VAL A 314 16.36 -16.15 -4.19
CA VAL A 314 15.49 -14.96 -4.19
C VAL A 314 16.30 -13.72 -4.56
N GLU A 315 17.48 -13.55 -3.95
CA GLU A 315 18.40 -12.45 -4.27
C GLU A 315 18.77 -12.48 -5.76
N LYS A 316 19.16 -13.66 -6.27
CA LYS A 316 19.46 -13.82 -7.69
C LYS A 316 18.26 -13.45 -8.59
N LEU A 317 17.04 -13.83 -8.21
CA LEU A 317 15.84 -13.44 -9.00
C LEU A 317 15.66 -11.93 -9.01
N ARG A 318 15.79 -11.26 -7.86
CA ARG A 318 15.72 -9.80 -7.73
C ARG A 318 16.77 -9.10 -8.60
N ASP A 319 18.02 -9.55 -8.48
CA ASP A 319 19.17 -8.94 -9.13
C ASP A 319 19.16 -9.15 -10.65
N ASP A 320 18.72 -10.32 -11.14
CA ASP A 320 18.59 -10.62 -12.56
C ASP A 320 17.58 -9.70 -13.29
N PHE A 321 16.62 -9.11 -12.55
CA PHE A 321 15.68 -8.11 -13.06
C PHE A 321 16.05 -6.70 -12.65
N ASN A 322 17.21 -6.50 -12.04
CA ASN A 322 17.71 -5.21 -11.56
C ASN A 322 16.68 -4.47 -10.69
N LEU A 323 16.05 -5.18 -9.73
CA LEU A 323 15.09 -4.60 -8.80
C LEU A 323 15.79 -4.20 -7.50
N PRO A 324 15.54 -3.00 -6.96
CA PRO A 324 16.00 -2.65 -5.62
C PRO A 324 15.29 -3.50 -4.56
N GLY A 325 16.06 -4.05 -3.63
CA GLY A 325 15.54 -4.68 -2.41
C GLY A 325 15.28 -3.67 -1.31
N MET A 326 14.92 -4.16 -0.12
CA MET A 326 14.61 -3.34 1.04
C MET A 326 15.58 -3.59 2.19
N LYS A 327 15.85 -2.54 2.99
CA LYS A 327 16.61 -2.60 4.25
C LYS A 327 15.84 -1.89 5.36
N LEU A 328 15.81 -2.52 6.55
CA LEU A 328 15.09 -2.01 7.71
C LEU A 328 16.05 -1.70 8.86
N LEU A 329 16.19 -0.42 9.20
CA LEU A 329 17.08 0.00 10.29
C LEU A 329 16.67 -0.56 11.65
N HIS A 330 15.37 -0.84 11.88
CA HIS A 330 14.93 -1.51 13.10
C HIS A 330 15.60 -2.88 13.30
N ASN A 331 16.01 -3.56 12.23
CA ASN A 331 16.70 -4.86 12.30
C ASN A 331 18.23 -4.72 12.53
N ALA A 332 18.79 -3.52 12.35
CA ALA A 332 20.24 -3.30 12.33
C ALA A 332 20.93 -3.59 13.66
N PHE A 333 20.24 -3.45 14.80
CA PHE A 333 20.89 -3.36 16.11
C PHE A 333 20.82 -4.62 16.96
N TYR A 334 20.25 -5.71 16.44
CA TYR A 334 20.16 -6.99 17.17
C TYR A 334 21.43 -7.84 17.07
N GLY A 335 22.35 -7.53 16.16
CA GLY A 335 23.62 -8.21 15.99
C GLY A 335 24.70 -7.35 15.35
N ALA A 336 25.97 -7.61 15.66
CA ALA A 336 27.11 -6.87 15.09
C ALA A 336 27.27 -7.11 13.57
N ASN A 337 26.73 -8.22 13.06
CA ASN A 337 26.88 -8.62 11.66
C ASN A 337 25.59 -8.46 10.85
N SER A 338 24.62 -7.69 11.33
CA SER A 338 23.37 -7.45 10.59
C SER A 338 23.65 -6.83 9.20
N SER A 339 23.00 -7.37 8.18
CA SER A 339 23.02 -6.80 6.82
C SER A 339 22.24 -5.49 6.72
N ASP A 340 21.44 -5.17 7.74
CA ASP A 340 20.67 -3.92 7.84
C ASP A 340 21.45 -2.77 8.51
N LEU A 341 22.73 -2.97 8.84
CA LEU A 341 23.61 -1.89 9.30
C LEU A 341 23.83 -0.88 8.16
N PRO A 342 23.69 0.44 8.40
CA PRO A 342 23.71 1.47 7.35
C PRO A 342 24.90 1.38 6.40
N HIS A 343 26.12 1.13 6.92
CA HIS A 343 27.34 1.04 6.12
C HIS A 343 27.41 -0.22 5.23
N ARG A 344 26.48 -1.17 5.40
CA ARG A 344 26.39 -2.41 4.59
C ARG A 344 25.28 -2.35 3.53
N HIS A 345 24.53 -1.25 3.50
CA HIS A 345 23.46 -1.15 2.51
C HIS A 345 24.04 -1.04 1.09
N PRO A 346 23.52 -1.78 0.13
CA PRO A 346 23.84 -1.54 -1.28
C PRO A 346 23.25 -0.21 -1.73
N GLN A 347 23.83 0.38 -2.75
CA GLN A 347 23.26 1.61 -3.36
C GLN A 347 21.89 1.34 -3.97
N HIS A 348 21.76 0.24 -4.72
CA HIS A 348 20.50 -0.13 -5.37
C HIS A 348 19.54 -0.80 -4.40
N CYS A 349 19.01 -0.01 -3.47
CA CYS A 349 18.12 -0.48 -2.43
C CYS A 349 17.26 0.67 -1.88
N VAL A 350 16.18 0.32 -1.19
CA VAL A 350 15.31 1.25 -0.47
C VAL A 350 15.48 1.00 1.04
N VAL A 351 15.92 2.02 1.76
CA VAL A 351 16.06 1.94 3.22
C VAL A 351 14.87 2.59 3.93
N TYR A 352 14.43 1.95 5.00
CA TYR A 352 13.39 2.43 5.91
C TYR A 352 13.91 2.40 7.36
N PRO A 353 13.52 3.32 8.26
CA PRO A 353 13.58 3.05 9.70
C PRO A 353 12.78 1.79 10.04
N GLY A 354 11.51 1.78 9.74
CA GLY A 354 10.57 0.68 9.75
C GLY A 354 9.45 0.92 8.73
N THR A 355 8.72 -0.12 8.35
CA THR A 355 7.56 -0.06 7.44
C THR A 355 6.26 0.06 8.26
N HIS A 356 5.12 0.02 7.57
CA HIS A 356 3.79 -0.04 8.18
C HIS A 356 3.54 -1.29 9.04
N ASP A 357 4.30 -2.38 8.83
CA ASP A 357 4.23 -3.63 9.60
C ASP A 357 5.07 -3.58 10.89
N ASN A 358 6.02 -2.66 10.94
CA ASN A 358 6.85 -2.47 12.12
C ASN A 358 6.16 -1.59 13.17
N ASP A 359 6.72 -1.57 14.36
CA ASP A 359 6.37 -0.56 15.37
C ASP A 359 6.83 0.82 14.89
N THR A 360 6.23 1.91 15.43
CA THR A 360 6.85 3.22 15.28
C THR A 360 8.24 3.20 15.89
N THR A 361 9.15 4.05 15.41
CA THR A 361 10.52 4.07 15.96
C THR A 361 10.54 4.29 17.47
N ARG A 362 9.64 5.10 18.03
CA ARG A 362 9.52 5.26 19.51
C ARG A 362 9.01 4.00 20.18
N GLY A 363 8.04 3.30 19.61
CA GLY A 363 7.52 2.04 20.14
C GLY A 363 8.57 0.93 20.08
N TRP A 364 9.28 0.82 18.96
CA TRP A 364 10.41 -0.09 18.77
C TRP A 364 11.53 0.17 19.79
N TRP A 365 11.92 1.45 19.99
CA TRP A 365 12.93 1.86 20.95
C TRP A 365 12.59 1.42 22.39
N GLN A 366 11.34 1.53 22.79
CA GLN A 366 10.88 1.09 24.12
C GLN A 366 11.01 -0.43 24.30
N GLY A 367 10.85 -1.20 23.21
CA GLY A 367 10.97 -2.66 23.20
C GLY A 367 12.40 -3.20 23.10
N LEU A 368 13.42 -2.35 22.88
CA LEU A 368 14.79 -2.78 22.74
C LEU A 368 15.38 -3.29 24.06
N SER A 369 16.17 -4.36 23.99
CA SER A 369 17.04 -4.76 25.09
C SER A 369 18.08 -3.69 25.40
N ALA A 370 18.60 -3.66 26.63
CA ALA A 370 19.66 -2.72 27.02
C ALA A 370 20.88 -2.76 26.10
N ALA A 371 21.28 -3.96 25.67
CA ALA A 371 22.43 -4.17 24.77
C ALA A 371 22.15 -3.59 23.36
N ALA A 372 20.95 -3.85 22.80
CA ALA A 372 20.57 -3.31 21.48
C ALA A 372 20.43 -1.79 21.50
N ARG A 373 19.85 -1.25 22.59
CA ARG A 373 19.73 0.21 22.81
C ARG A 373 21.11 0.88 22.92
N LYS A 374 22.02 0.31 23.71
CA LYS A 374 23.41 0.78 23.82
C LYS A 374 24.08 0.84 22.45
N ARG A 375 24.01 -0.26 21.68
CA ARG A 375 24.56 -0.33 20.33
C ARG A 375 23.93 0.71 19.39
N CYS A 376 22.62 0.92 19.47
CA CYS A 376 21.95 1.93 18.68
C CYS A 376 22.48 3.33 19.01
N ILE A 377 22.65 3.67 20.31
CA ILE A 377 23.23 4.96 20.74
C ILE A 377 24.64 5.13 20.20
N GLU A 378 25.50 4.11 20.37
CA GLU A 378 26.91 4.14 19.92
C GLU A 378 27.04 4.36 18.39
N LEU A 379 26.18 3.73 17.59
CA LEU A 379 26.24 3.82 16.14
C LEU A 379 25.53 5.03 15.54
N SER A 380 24.52 5.57 16.21
CA SER A 380 23.65 6.62 15.66
C SER A 380 23.71 7.93 16.40
N GLY A 381 24.27 7.98 17.62
CA GLY A 381 24.15 9.12 18.53
C GLY A 381 22.71 9.35 18.99
N ALA A 382 21.85 8.32 18.99
CA ALA A 382 20.43 8.45 19.29
C ALA A 382 20.19 9.07 20.69
N ASN A 383 19.40 10.12 20.73
CA ASN A 383 18.87 10.65 21.97
C ASN A 383 17.65 9.78 22.40
N PRO A 384 17.69 9.19 23.61
CA PRO A 384 16.60 8.35 24.11
C PRO A 384 15.22 9.03 24.16
N LYS A 385 15.18 10.37 24.20
CA LYS A 385 13.93 11.16 24.22
C LYS A 385 13.29 11.32 22.82
N CYS A 386 14.09 11.20 21.76
CA CYS A 386 13.65 11.37 20.36
C CYS A 386 14.46 10.45 19.41
N PRO A 387 14.39 9.12 19.59
CA PRO A 387 15.19 8.16 18.82
C PRO A 387 14.85 8.19 17.33
N GLU A 388 13.64 8.58 16.95
CA GLU A 388 13.20 8.72 15.57
C GLU A 388 14.06 9.69 14.76
N LYS A 389 14.55 10.76 15.36
CA LYS A 389 15.42 11.72 14.69
C LYS A 389 16.74 11.10 14.24
N ALA A 390 17.32 10.26 15.09
CA ALA A 390 18.55 9.53 14.74
C ALA A 390 18.30 8.49 13.65
N MET A 391 17.19 7.77 13.72
CA MET A 391 16.84 6.76 12.71
C MET A 391 16.54 7.38 11.35
N ILE A 392 15.86 8.53 11.30
CA ILE A 392 15.66 9.28 10.05
C ILE A 392 17.03 9.74 9.49
N ARG A 393 17.91 10.26 10.34
CA ARG A 393 19.28 10.65 9.93
C ARG A 393 20.06 9.47 9.38
N LEU A 394 20.02 8.30 10.04
CA LEU A 394 20.68 7.09 9.54
C LEU A 394 20.13 6.64 8.18
N ALA A 395 18.81 6.70 7.99
CA ALA A 395 18.20 6.39 6.71
C ALA A 395 18.68 7.36 5.62
N TYR A 396 18.76 8.65 5.93
CA TYR A 396 19.21 9.66 4.96
C TYR A 396 20.75 9.58 4.70
N ALA A 397 21.54 9.24 5.70
CA ALA A 397 23.00 9.06 5.56
C ALA A 397 23.38 7.69 4.95
N SER A 398 22.43 6.76 4.79
CA SER A 398 22.66 5.46 4.16
C SER A 398 23.13 5.63 2.70
N PRO A 399 24.04 4.77 2.19
CA PRO A 399 24.43 4.76 0.78
C PRO A 399 23.29 4.35 -0.17
N SER A 400 22.18 3.85 0.35
CA SER A 400 21.00 3.45 -0.47
C SER A 400 20.46 4.64 -1.29
N ASN A 401 20.16 4.40 -2.57
CA ASN A 401 19.66 5.45 -3.47
C ASN A 401 18.31 6.04 -3.01
N THR A 402 17.53 5.28 -2.27
CA THR A 402 16.20 5.70 -1.81
C THR A 402 16.06 5.50 -0.30
N ALA A 403 15.57 6.53 0.39
CA ALA A 403 15.16 6.45 1.79
C ALA A 403 13.68 6.83 1.91
N ILE A 404 12.89 6.00 2.59
CA ILE A 404 11.46 6.25 2.82
C ILE A 404 11.19 6.25 4.32
N ILE A 405 10.55 7.32 4.79
CA ILE A 405 10.25 7.54 6.19
C ILE A 405 8.74 7.47 6.40
N ALA A 406 8.29 6.73 7.41
CA ALA A 406 6.89 6.70 7.80
C ALA A 406 6.47 8.04 8.41
N ALA A 407 5.27 8.51 8.10
CA ALA A 407 4.73 9.76 8.65
C ALA A 407 4.70 9.74 10.19
N GLN A 408 4.45 8.59 10.80
CA GLN A 408 4.49 8.41 12.25
C GLN A 408 5.85 8.72 12.85
N ASP A 409 6.94 8.35 12.16
CA ASP A 409 8.30 8.62 12.63
C ASP A 409 8.65 10.10 12.44
N VAL A 410 8.21 10.73 11.35
CA VAL A 410 8.37 12.19 11.15
C VAL A 410 7.74 12.96 12.29
N LEU A 411 6.58 12.52 12.77
CA LEU A 411 5.84 13.12 13.84
C LEU A 411 6.27 12.65 15.25
N GLY A 412 7.19 11.69 15.33
CA GLY A 412 7.66 11.12 16.58
C GLY A 412 6.54 10.45 17.40
N LEU A 413 5.64 9.71 16.74
CA LEU A 413 4.48 9.10 17.38
C LEU A 413 4.83 7.80 18.10
N ALA A 414 4.00 7.46 19.10
CA ALA A 414 4.19 6.30 19.96
C ALA A 414 3.59 5.02 19.34
N ARG A 415 3.84 3.87 19.97
CA ARG A 415 3.34 2.54 19.57
C ARG A 415 1.84 2.49 19.25
N ARG A 416 1.01 3.23 19.99
CA ARG A 416 -0.45 3.27 19.76
C ARG A 416 -0.86 3.80 18.39
N ASP A 417 0.08 4.45 17.69
CA ASP A 417 -0.12 5.09 16.40
C ASP A 417 0.42 4.21 15.24
N ARG A 418 0.72 2.94 15.51
CA ARG A 418 1.09 1.97 14.47
C ARG A 418 -0.03 1.82 13.45
N MET A 419 0.37 1.55 12.20
CA MET A 419 -0.58 1.22 11.13
C MET A 419 -1.05 -0.23 11.24
N ASN A 420 -0.11 -1.16 11.45
CA ASN A 420 -0.39 -2.58 11.50
C ASN A 420 0.41 -3.29 12.62
N VAL A 421 -0.21 -4.31 13.19
CA VAL A 421 0.42 -5.30 14.06
C VAL A 421 0.21 -6.66 13.40
N PRO A 422 1.22 -7.22 12.71
CA PRO A 422 1.10 -8.50 12.02
C PRO A 422 0.58 -9.61 12.96
N GLY A 423 -0.33 -10.44 12.46
CA GLY A 423 -0.95 -11.51 13.25
C GLY A 423 -2.08 -11.07 14.19
N VAL A 424 -2.43 -9.79 14.26
CA VAL A 424 -3.57 -9.28 15.01
C VAL A 424 -4.72 -8.96 14.06
N ALA A 425 -5.90 -9.53 14.33
CA ALA A 425 -7.04 -9.46 13.41
C ALA A 425 -7.80 -8.12 13.43
N HIS A 426 -7.69 -7.33 14.49
CA HIS A 426 -8.50 -6.14 14.71
C HIS A 426 -7.67 -4.94 15.19
N GLY A 427 -8.16 -3.72 14.90
CA GLY A 427 -7.54 -2.48 15.38
C GLY A 427 -6.40 -1.95 14.49
N ASN A 428 -6.07 -2.66 13.41
CA ASN A 428 -5.11 -2.23 12.40
C ASN A 428 -5.73 -1.27 11.38
N TRP A 429 -4.92 -0.69 10.51
CA TRP A 429 -5.29 0.11 9.33
C TRP A 429 -6.10 1.36 9.62
N SER A 430 -6.15 1.77 10.90
CA SER A 430 -7.01 2.84 11.39
C SER A 430 -6.29 4.13 11.75
N TRP A 431 -4.95 4.13 11.80
CA TRP A 431 -4.21 5.36 12.11
C TRP A 431 -4.47 6.43 11.05
N ARG A 432 -4.71 7.66 11.51
CA ARG A 432 -4.96 8.83 10.67
C ARG A 432 -4.26 10.06 11.24
N LEU A 433 -3.71 10.90 10.35
CA LEU A 433 -3.16 12.20 10.69
C LEU A 433 -4.25 13.10 11.26
N GLU A 434 -3.93 13.78 12.35
CA GLU A 434 -4.75 14.90 12.80
C GLU A 434 -4.60 16.09 11.82
N PRO A 435 -5.66 16.90 11.65
CA PRO A 435 -5.56 18.12 10.85
C PRO A 435 -4.38 18.99 11.31
N ASN A 436 -3.64 19.55 10.37
CA ASN A 436 -2.47 20.41 10.62
C ASN A 436 -1.27 19.75 11.34
N ALA A 437 -1.23 18.42 11.47
CA ALA A 437 -0.09 17.72 12.09
C ALA A 437 1.21 17.89 11.27
N LEU A 438 1.11 17.97 9.96
CA LEU A 438 2.25 18.23 9.07
C LEU A 438 2.49 19.74 8.97
N THR A 439 3.42 20.25 9.78
CA THR A 439 3.73 21.68 9.86
C THR A 439 4.85 22.09 8.90
N ALA A 440 4.94 23.38 8.56
CA ALA A 440 6.07 23.93 7.81
C ALA A 440 7.40 23.71 8.55
N GLN A 441 7.38 23.76 9.88
CA GLN A 441 8.58 23.51 10.69
C GLN A 441 9.12 22.09 10.49
N THR A 442 8.24 21.07 10.53
CA THR A 442 8.67 19.68 10.31
C THR A 442 9.13 19.44 8.87
N ALA A 443 8.51 20.10 7.89
CA ALA A 443 8.97 20.05 6.51
C ALA A 443 10.39 20.62 6.39
N ASN A 444 10.65 21.81 6.94
CA ASN A 444 11.97 22.44 6.91
C ASN A 444 13.05 21.60 7.61
N GLN A 445 12.71 20.95 8.75
CA GLN A 445 13.64 20.07 9.45
C GLN A 445 14.07 18.87 8.57
N LEU A 446 13.12 18.23 7.86
CA LEU A 446 13.44 17.13 6.94
C LEU A 446 14.25 17.63 5.75
N ARG A 447 13.90 18.79 5.19
CA ARG A 447 14.63 19.41 4.08
C ARG A 447 16.09 19.69 4.45
N HIS A 448 16.35 20.33 5.59
CA HIS A 448 17.71 20.58 6.07
C HIS A 448 18.47 19.25 6.26
N LEU A 449 17.84 18.26 6.87
CA LEU A 449 18.48 16.96 7.04
C LEU A 449 18.80 16.27 5.68
N ALA A 450 17.95 16.44 4.67
CA ALA A 450 18.19 15.92 3.33
C ALA A 450 19.40 16.60 2.66
N VAL A 451 19.55 17.92 2.85
CA VAL A 451 20.73 18.67 2.40
C VAL A 451 21.98 18.23 3.14
N ASP A 452 21.94 18.15 4.47
CA ASP A 452 23.07 17.74 5.31
C ASP A 452 23.58 16.32 4.97
N CYS A 453 22.68 15.44 4.54
CA CYS A 453 23.02 14.08 4.12
C CYS A 453 23.29 13.92 2.61
N GLY A 454 23.37 15.02 1.85
CA GLY A 454 23.66 15.02 0.41
C GLY A 454 22.56 14.39 -0.47
N ARG A 455 21.30 14.33 0.02
CA ARG A 455 20.15 13.81 -0.75
C ARG A 455 19.41 14.88 -1.53
N LEU A 456 19.67 16.13 -1.23
CA LEU A 456 19.11 17.31 -1.87
C LEU A 456 20.23 18.34 -2.05
N ASN A 457 20.27 19.00 -3.18
CA ASN A 457 21.22 20.09 -3.38
C ASN A 457 20.76 21.32 -2.58
N SER A 458 21.69 22.08 -2.06
CA SER A 458 21.39 23.30 -1.28
C SER A 458 20.68 24.39 -2.11
N LYS A 459 20.68 24.24 -3.43
CA LYS A 459 20.05 25.19 -4.38
C LYS A 459 18.65 24.74 -4.85
N ASP A 460 18.26 23.49 -4.58
CA ASP A 460 16.93 22.96 -4.87
C ASP A 460 15.99 23.24 -3.67
#